data_e9d67e044e60e46d5adc3852ac8b7def
#
_entry.id   e9d67e044e60e46d5adc3852ac8b7def
#
_cell.length_a   1.000
_cell.length_b   1.000
_cell.length_c   1.000
_cell.angle_alpha   90.00
_cell.angle_beta   90.00
_cell.angle_gamma   90.00
#
_symmetry.space_group_name_H-M   'P 1'
#
loop_
_entity.id
_entity.type
_entity.pdbx_description
1 polymer ?
#
loop_
_entity_poly.entity_id
_entity_poly.type
_entity_poly.pdbx_seq_one_letter_code
_entity_poly.pdbx_strand_id
1 'polypeptide(L)'
;MEKLLFTSESVTEGHPDKMCDAISDAILDACMEQDPMSRVACEAASCTGFVLVTGEITTKATLDIPAIVRKTVNEIGYNDAKTGFDGHTCAVMVALDQQSADIAMGVDKALEAKEGELTDDLDKIGRAHV
;
A
#
# COMPACT_ATOMS: atom_id res chain seq x y z
N MET A 1 7.28 15.92 42.78
CA MET A 1 7.87 16.05 41.42
C MET A 1 7.27 14.98 40.50
N GLU A 2 6.60 15.45 39.49
CA GLU A 2 6.07 14.51 38.45
C GLU A 2 7.23 13.95 37.62
N LYS A 3 7.20 12.64 37.39
CA LYS A 3 8.12 11.99 36.44
C LYS A 3 7.40 11.72 35.15
N LEU A 4 7.94 12.23 34.06
CA LEU A 4 7.47 11.94 32.72
C LEU A 4 8.35 10.84 32.11
N LEU A 5 7.74 9.72 31.77
CA LEU A 5 8.43 8.63 31.08
C LEU A 5 8.21 8.80 29.58
N PHE A 6 9.30 8.75 28.85
CA PHE A 6 9.31 8.87 27.41
C PHE A 6 10.14 7.75 26.82
N THR A 7 9.60 7.08 25.81
CA THR A 7 10.32 6.02 25.09
C THR A 7 10.39 6.35 23.62
N SER A 8 11.51 6.02 23.00
CA SER A 8 11.67 6.11 21.56
C SER A 8 12.39 4.86 21.04
N GLU A 9 12.08 4.49 19.81
CA GLU A 9 12.64 3.33 19.15
C GLU A 9 13.10 3.71 17.74
N SER A 10 14.26 3.21 17.34
CA SER A 10 14.80 3.40 16.00
C SER A 10 15.41 2.10 15.50
N VAL A 11 15.17 1.79 14.24
CA VAL A 11 15.62 0.55 13.61
C VAL A 11 16.44 0.83 12.35
N THR A 12 17.32 -0.10 12.01
CA THR A 12 18.15 -0.03 10.80
C THR A 12 17.37 -0.50 9.57
N GLU A 13 17.91 -0.22 8.37
CA GLU A 13 17.26 -0.54 7.09
C GLU A 13 16.89 -2.02 6.93
N GLY A 14 17.69 -2.92 7.48
CA GLY A 14 17.42 -4.37 7.42
C GLY A 14 16.37 -4.88 8.40
N HIS A 15 15.87 -4.05 9.29
CA HIS A 15 14.80 -4.44 10.21
C HIS A 15 13.49 -4.64 9.44
N PRO A 16 12.66 -5.65 9.77
CA PRO A 16 11.40 -5.90 9.09
C PRO A 16 10.48 -4.69 8.98
N ASP A 17 10.35 -3.91 10.04
CA ASP A 17 9.52 -2.71 10.05
C ASP A 17 10.01 -1.66 9.04
N LYS A 18 11.33 -1.45 9.00
CA LYS A 18 11.95 -0.52 8.08
C LYS A 18 11.84 -0.98 6.63
N MET A 19 12.01 -2.26 6.39
CA MET A 19 11.83 -2.86 5.07
C MET A 19 10.37 -2.73 4.61
N CYS A 20 9.41 -2.98 5.47
CA CYS A 20 7.99 -2.84 5.15
C CYS A 20 7.62 -1.39 4.83
N ASP A 21 8.15 -0.42 5.58
CA ASP A 21 7.98 1.00 5.26
C ASP A 21 8.57 1.35 3.90
N ALA A 22 9.76 0.86 3.59
CA ALA A 22 10.40 1.08 2.29
C ALA A 22 9.58 0.48 1.14
N ILE A 23 8.98 -0.69 1.33
CA ILE A 23 8.09 -1.31 0.34
C ILE A 23 6.84 -0.45 0.12
N SER A 24 6.19 -0.01 1.19
CA SER A 24 5.00 0.83 1.11
C SER A 24 5.30 2.15 0.42
N ASP A 25 6.43 2.78 0.73
CA ASP A 25 6.89 4.01 0.09
C ASP A 25 7.21 3.80 -1.40
N ALA A 26 7.83 2.69 -1.76
CA ALA A 26 8.12 2.37 -3.16
C ALA A 26 6.84 2.19 -3.99
N ILE A 27 5.82 1.59 -3.42
CA ILE A 27 4.51 1.45 -4.08
C ILE A 27 3.84 2.81 -4.24
N LEU A 28 3.87 3.64 -3.20
CA LEU A 28 3.37 5.01 -3.26
C LEU A 28 4.07 5.81 -4.36
N ASP A 29 5.39 5.77 -4.41
CA ASP A 29 6.18 6.47 -5.41
C ASP A 29 5.84 6.02 -6.82
N ALA A 30 5.68 4.72 -7.05
CA ALA A 30 5.30 4.16 -8.34
C ALA A 30 3.91 4.62 -8.79
N CYS A 31 2.96 4.74 -7.85
CA CYS A 31 1.63 5.29 -8.13
C CYS A 31 1.72 6.76 -8.51
N MET A 32 2.39 7.56 -7.69
CA MET A 32 2.47 9.00 -7.87
C MET A 32 3.24 9.41 -9.13
N GLU A 33 4.20 8.62 -9.55
CA GLU A 33 4.95 8.86 -10.80
C GLU A 33 4.04 8.79 -12.03
N GLN A 34 3.09 7.87 -12.05
CA GLN A 34 2.17 7.68 -13.17
C GLN A 34 0.86 8.46 -13.02
N ASP A 35 0.40 8.64 -11.80
CA ASP A 35 -0.86 9.31 -11.49
C ASP A 35 -0.73 10.12 -10.19
N PRO A 36 -0.45 11.44 -10.29
CA PRO A 36 -0.33 12.30 -9.10
C PRO A 36 -1.59 12.38 -8.23
N MET A 37 -2.73 11.98 -8.75
CA MET A 37 -4.00 11.98 -8.02
C MET A 37 -4.30 10.64 -7.35
N SER A 38 -3.35 9.71 -7.33
CA SER A 38 -3.51 8.42 -6.69
C SER A 38 -3.84 8.55 -5.20
N ARG A 39 -4.71 7.67 -4.72
CA ARG A 39 -4.96 7.46 -3.31
C ARG A 39 -4.36 6.12 -2.93
N VAL A 40 -3.42 6.13 -2.00
CA VAL A 40 -2.66 4.94 -1.64
C VAL A 40 -2.71 4.73 -0.15
N ALA A 41 -3.38 3.66 0.27
CA ALA A 41 -3.38 3.16 1.63
C ALA A 41 -2.82 1.74 1.60
N CYS A 42 -1.50 1.64 1.53
CA CYS A 42 -0.78 0.39 1.35
C CYS A 42 0.09 0.10 2.56
N GLU A 43 0.01 -1.13 3.05
CA GLU A 43 0.83 -1.63 4.15
C GLU A 43 1.51 -2.92 3.74
N ALA A 44 2.64 -3.20 4.38
CA ALA A 44 3.38 -4.42 4.18
C ALA A 44 3.69 -5.09 5.52
N ALA A 45 3.71 -6.40 5.51
CA ALA A 45 4.17 -7.23 6.62
C ALA A 45 5.17 -8.25 6.07
N SER A 46 6.16 -8.60 6.86
CA SER A 46 7.17 -9.56 6.44
C SER A 46 7.58 -10.50 7.55
N CYS A 47 7.97 -11.69 7.15
CA CYS A 47 8.73 -12.64 7.95
C CYS A 47 9.79 -13.27 7.06
N THR A 48 10.61 -14.17 7.59
CA THR A 48 11.70 -14.75 6.81
C THR A 48 11.19 -15.38 5.50
N GLY A 49 11.67 -14.85 4.37
CA GLY A 49 11.35 -15.34 3.03
C GLY A 49 9.96 -15.03 2.53
N PHE A 50 9.21 -14.12 3.18
CA PHE A 50 7.83 -13.82 2.81
C PHE A 50 7.51 -12.33 3.00
N VAL A 51 6.83 -11.74 2.04
CA VAL A 51 6.28 -10.38 2.10
C VAL A 51 4.81 -10.42 1.74
N LEU A 52 3.97 -9.83 2.58
CA LEU A 52 2.56 -9.59 2.32
C LEU A 52 2.33 -8.10 2.13
N VAL A 53 1.66 -7.74 1.04
CA VAL A 53 1.23 -6.36 0.76
C VAL A 53 -0.29 -6.31 0.82
N THR A 54 -0.82 -5.41 1.64
CA THR A 54 -2.27 -5.26 1.85
C THR A 54 -2.69 -3.80 1.72
N GLY A 55 -3.98 -3.57 1.59
CA GLY A 55 -4.56 -2.24 1.62
C GLY A 55 -5.45 -1.93 0.43
N GLU A 56 -5.67 -0.65 0.22
CA GLU A 56 -6.47 -0.13 -0.89
C GLU A 56 -5.69 0.91 -1.68
N ILE A 57 -5.78 0.82 -3.00
CA ILE A 57 -5.18 1.77 -3.92
C ILE A 57 -6.23 2.20 -4.94
N THR A 58 -6.40 3.52 -5.09
CA THR A 58 -7.19 4.11 -6.18
C THR A 58 -6.24 4.87 -7.09
N THR A 59 -6.02 4.38 -8.30
CA THR A 59 -5.03 4.93 -9.21
C THR A 59 -5.34 4.58 -10.67
N LYS A 60 -4.87 5.43 -11.57
CA LYS A 60 -4.80 5.14 -13.01
C LYS A 60 -3.49 4.44 -13.39
N ALA A 61 -2.54 4.35 -12.46
CA ALA A 61 -1.26 3.71 -12.70
C ALA A 61 -1.41 2.21 -12.94
N THR A 62 -0.55 1.67 -13.80
CA THR A 62 -0.36 0.24 -13.97
C THR A 62 0.84 -0.18 -13.15
N LEU A 63 0.63 -1.09 -12.19
CA LEU A 63 1.65 -1.48 -11.23
C LEU A 63 1.95 -2.98 -11.32
N ASP A 64 3.22 -3.32 -11.26
CA ASP A 64 3.69 -4.66 -10.98
C ASP A 64 4.18 -4.71 -9.53
N ILE A 65 3.26 -4.96 -8.61
CA ILE A 65 3.55 -4.94 -7.17
C ILE A 65 4.64 -5.96 -6.79
N PRO A 66 4.60 -7.22 -7.24
CA PRO A 66 5.67 -8.15 -6.92
C PRO A 66 7.05 -7.66 -7.37
N ALA A 67 7.15 -7.06 -8.55
CA ALA A 67 8.41 -6.52 -9.06
C ALA A 67 8.92 -5.35 -8.19
N ILE A 68 8.04 -4.47 -7.75
CA ILE A 68 8.37 -3.35 -6.85
C ILE A 68 8.90 -3.90 -5.51
N VAL A 69 8.22 -4.88 -4.94
CA VAL A 69 8.63 -5.51 -3.68
C VAL A 69 10.01 -6.14 -3.81
N ARG A 70 10.23 -6.95 -4.85
CA ARG A 70 11.51 -7.63 -5.07
C ARG A 70 12.66 -6.65 -5.26
N LYS A 71 12.44 -5.61 -6.04
CA LYS A 71 13.44 -4.56 -6.24
C LYS A 71 13.81 -3.89 -4.91
N THR A 72 12.82 -3.52 -4.12
CA THR A 72 13.03 -2.87 -2.82
C THR A 72 13.79 -3.76 -1.85
N VAL A 73 13.41 -5.02 -1.74
CA VAL A 73 14.10 -5.99 -0.88
C VAL A 73 15.55 -6.19 -1.31
N ASN A 74 15.81 -6.29 -2.61
CA ASN A 74 17.15 -6.43 -3.14
C ASN A 74 18.02 -5.18 -2.92
N GLU A 75 17.45 -3.99 -3.07
CA GLU A 75 18.16 -2.72 -2.85
C GLU A 75 18.58 -2.52 -1.39
N ILE A 76 17.81 -3.04 -0.45
CA ILE A 76 18.17 -3.04 0.98
C ILE A 76 19.36 -3.96 1.25
N GLY A 77 19.57 -4.97 0.41
CA GLY A 77 20.69 -5.90 0.53
C GLY A 77 20.29 -7.36 0.74
N TYR A 78 19.00 -7.68 0.78
CA TYR A 78 18.51 -9.06 0.85
C TYR A 78 18.43 -9.66 -0.56
N ASN A 79 19.57 -9.91 -1.14
CA ASN A 79 19.70 -10.42 -2.51
C ASN A 79 20.46 -11.76 -2.60
N ASP A 80 20.63 -12.43 -1.46
CA ASP A 80 21.34 -13.71 -1.37
C ASP A 80 20.64 -14.62 -0.36
N ALA A 81 20.40 -15.87 -0.76
CA ALA A 81 19.80 -16.88 0.10
C ALA A 81 20.56 -17.13 1.42
N LYS A 82 21.86 -16.79 1.48
CA LYS A 82 22.69 -16.92 2.69
C LYS A 82 22.24 -15.99 3.82
N THR A 83 21.57 -14.89 3.51
CA THR A 83 21.03 -13.97 4.53
C THR A 83 19.71 -14.44 5.11
N GLY A 84 19.15 -15.54 4.61
CA GLY A 84 17.83 -16.05 5.01
C GLY A 84 16.67 -15.32 4.34
N PHE A 85 16.95 -14.30 3.53
CA PHE A 85 15.95 -13.54 2.78
C PHE A 85 16.56 -13.10 1.45
N ASP A 86 15.89 -13.45 0.36
CA ASP A 86 16.34 -13.12 -0.99
C ASP A 86 15.16 -12.55 -1.79
N GLY A 87 15.29 -11.29 -2.21
CA GLY A 87 14.26 -10.61 -2.99
C GLY A 87 13.95 -11.27 -4.33
N HIS A 88 14.87 -12.09 -4.87
CA HIS A 88 14.63 -12.84 -6.11
C HIS A 88 13.72 -14.04 -5.90
N THR A 89 13.78 -14.68 -4.74
CA THR A 89 13.11 -15.95 -4.47
C THR A 89 12.10 -15.93 -3.34
N CYS A 90 12.03 -14.85 -2.57
CA CYS A 90 11.04 -14.73 -1.49
C CYS A 90 9.61 -14.83 -2.03
N ALA A 91 8.71 -15.33 -1.22
CA ALA A 91 7.29 -15.32 -1.54
C ALA A 91 6.73 -13.91 -1.39
N VAL A 92 5.97 -13.47 -2.37
CA VAL A 92 5.27 -12.18 -2.34
C VAL A 92 3.78 -12.45 -2.54
N MET A 93 2.99 -12.09 -1.53
CA MET A 93 1.54 -12.16 -1.61
C MET A 93 0.97 -10.74 -1.66
N VAL A 94 0.09 -10.50 -2.62
CA VAL A 94 -0.54 -9.20 -2.81
C VAL A 94 -2.03 -9.36 -2.55
N ALA A 95 -2.51 -8.68 -1.52
CA ALA A 95 -3.92 -8.62 -1.13
C ALA A 95 -4.37 -7.16 -1.14
N LEU A 96 -4.14 -6.49 -2.27
CA LEU A 96 -4.52 -5.10 -2.48
C LEU A 96 -5.85 -5.03 -3.21
N ASP A 97 -6.72 -4.18 -2.72
CA ASP A 97 -7.94 -3.80 -3.41
C ASP A 97 -7.63 -2.57 -4.28
N GLN A 98 -7.49 -2.81 -5.57
CA GLN A 98 -7.15 -1.75 -6.52
C GLN A 98 -8.39 -1.30 -7.28
N GLN A 99 -8.76 -0.04 -7.10
CA GLN A 99 -9.87 0.59 -7.79
C GLN A 99 -9.36 1.55 -8.87
N SER A 100 -10.12 1.67 -9.97
CA SER A 100 -9.88 2.74 -10.92
C SER A 100 -10.36 4.08 -10.35
N ALA A 101 -9.73 5.17 -10.77
CA ALA A 101 -10.13 6.52 -10.35
C ALA A 101 -11.58 6.83 -10.75
N ASP A 102 -12.07 6.28 -11.84
CA ASP A 102 -13.44 6.49 -12.32
C ASP A 102 -14.47 5.80 -11.41
N ILE A 103 -14.16 4.60 -10.91
CA ILE A 103 -15.01 3.89 -9.94
C ILE A 103 -15.06 4.66 -8.61
N ALA A 104 -13.92 5.09 -8.11
CA ALA A 104 -13.83 5.86 -6.87
C ALA A 104 -14.61 7.17 -6.96
N MET A 105 -14.57 7.86 -8.10
CA MET A 105 -15.33 9.08 -8.33
C MET A 105 -16.85 8.82 -8.26
N GLY A 106 -17.33 7.69 -8.79
CA GLY A 106 -18.72 7.28 -8.68
C GLY A 106 -19.16 7.05 -7.23
N VAL A 107 -18.33 6.40 -6.44
CA VAL A 107 -18.56 6.18 -4.99
C VAL A 107 -18.58 7.50 -4.23
N ASP A 108 -17.63 8.39 -4.48
CA ASP A 108 -17.54 9.70 -3.84
C ASP A 108 -18.79 10.56 -4.14
N LYS A 109 -19.25 10.58 -5.39
CA LYS A 109 -20.48 11.27 -5.77
C LYS A 109 -21.72 10.69 -5.08
N ALA A 110 -21.78 9.39 -4.89
CA ALA A 110 -22.87 8.74 -4.18
C ALA A 110 -22.86 9.12 -2.69
N LEU A 111 -21.71 9.26 -2.08
CA LEU A 111 -21.57 9.74 -0.71
C LEU A 111 -21.99 11.20 -0.56
N GLU A 112 -21.58 12.07 -1.46
CA GLU A 112 -22.00 13.47 -1.50
C GLU A 112 -23.52 13.59 -1.65
N ALA A 113 -24.13 12.75 -2.47
CA ALA A 113 -25.57 12.70 -2.64
C ALA A 113 -26.31 12.26 -1.37
N LYS A 114 -25.70 11.43 -0.52
CA LYS A 114 -26.25 11.03 0.78
C LYS A 114 -26.22 12.16 1.82
N GLU A 115 -25.27 13.07 1.69
CA GLU A 115 -25.17 14.25 2.55
C GLU A 115 -26.05 15.41 2.10
N GLY A 116 -26.52 15.38 0.84
CA GLY A 116 -27.39 16.39 0.25
C GLY A 116 -28.75 15.82 -0.19
N GLU A 117 -29.31 16.37 -1.28
CA GLU A 117 -30.48 15.77 -1.94
C GLU A 117 -30.03 14.57 -2.77
N LEU A 118 -30.46 13.39 -2.36
CA LEU A 118 -30.17 12.13 -3.04
C LEU A 118 -30.96 12.01 -4.32
N THR A 119 -30.27 11.68 -5.42
CA THR A 119 -30.93 11.12 -6.59
C THR A 119 -30.81 9.60 -6.54
N ASP A 120 -31.87 8.90 -6.95
CA ASP A 120 -31.89 7.42 -6.95
C ASP A 120 -30.73 6.82 -7.74
N ASP A 121 -30.30 7.47 -8.79
CA ASP A 121 -29.22 6.99 -9.65
C ASP A 121 -27.84 7.06 -8.98
N LEU A 122 -27.57 8.12 -8.23
CA LEU A 122 -26.32 8.24 -7.48
C LEU A 122 -26.24 7.25 -6.32
N ASP A 123 -27.35 7.01 -5.64
CA ASP A 123 -27.42 6.01 -4.58
C ASP A 123 -27.17 4.60 -5.13
N LYS A 124 -27.71 4.27 -6.28
CA LYS A 124 -27.45 2.99 -6.96
C LYS A 124 -25.98 2.81 -7.34
N ILE A 125 -25.32 3.86 -7.84
CA ILE A 125 -23.88 3.82 -8.17
C ILE A 125 -23.06 3.52 -6.92
N GLY A 126 -23.34 4.18 -5.80
CA GLY A 126 -22.65 3.94 -4.54
C GLY A 126 -22.81 2.50 -4.03
N ARG A 127 -24.01 1.94 -4.15
CA ARG A 127 -24.29 0.57 -3.73
C ARG A 127 -23.62 -0.49 -4.60
N ALA A 128 -23.43 -0.22 -5.87
CA ALA A 128 -22.81 -1.16 -6.81
C ALA A 128 -21.34 -1.40 -6.54
N HIS A 129 -20.68 -0.51 -5.79
CA HIS A 129 -19.23 -0.51 -5.57
C HIS A 129 -18.83 -0.66 -4.09
N VAL A 130 -19.78 -0.92 -3.24
CA VAL A 130 -19.54 -1.17 -1.81
C VAL A 130 -19.30 -2.65 -1.52
#